data_ad583b51047b10368a3a72b13a3b62a4
#
_entry.id   ad583b51047b10368a3a72b13a3b62a4
#
_cell.length_a   1.000
_cell.length_b   1.000
_cell.length_c   1.000
_cell.angle_alpha   90.00
_cell.angle_beta   90.00
_cell.angle_gamma   90.00
#
_symmetry.space_group_name_H-M   'P 1'
#
loop_
_entity.id
_entity.type
_entity.pdbx_description
1 polymer ?
#
loop_
_entity_poly.entity_id
_entity_poly.type
_entity_poly.pdbx_seq_one_letter_code
_entity_poly.pdbx_strand_id
1 'polypeptide(L)'
;LDLYGTIRAAVPTFDTYSHIGPQENFEKAIRKAAYFMERGGVFIFDLNTPYKHRHILAGQTFDIEAEDADCHWSNRYDETAQRVDITINIDYHETGEHFHEAFSEYSYALDTVCALLEKYGFAVAKVADGESFGPVRGDSPRWIITAVKQYTQEEKANGTES
;
A
#
# COMPACT_ATOMS: atom_id res chain seq x y z
N LEU A 1 -10.27 11.57 -2.79
CA LEU A 1 -9.49 12.64 -2.21
C LEU A 1 -9.75 13.91 -3.02
N ASP A 2 -10.31 14.94 -2.42
CA ASP A 2 -10.52 16.27 -3.02
C ASP A 2 -9.78 17.29 -2.15
N LEU A 3 -8.66 17.80 -2.66
CA LEU A 3 -7.83 18.79 -2.00
C LEU A 3 -8.01 20.15 -2.65
N TYR A 4 -8.02 21.21 -1.84
CA TYR A 4 -8.01 22.61 -2.30
C TYR A 4 -6.57 23.07 -2.59
N GLY A 5 -5.93 22.46 -3.60
CA GLY A 5 -4.58 22.78 -4.00
C GLY A 5 -3.70 21.55 -4.15
N THR A 6 -2.39 21.79 -4.22
CA THR A 6 -1.38 20.77 -4.40
C THR A 6 -0.63 20.46 -3.10
N ILE A 7 0.02 19.30 -3.05
CA ILE A 7 0.82 18.84 -1.92
C ILE A 7 2.25 18.54 -2.37
N ARG A 8 3.21 18.75 -1.47
CA ARG A 8 4.64 18.48 -1.74
C ARG A 8 5.09 17.12 -1.23
N ALA A 9 4.31 16.51 -0.32
CA ALA A 9 4.58 15.17 0.18
C ALA A 9 3.27 14.44 0.49
N ALA A 10 3.26 13.12 0.23
CA ALA A 10 2.22 12.22 0.69
C ALA A 10 2.89 10.94 1.21
N VAL A 11 2.47 10.53 2.40
CA VAL A 11 3.05 9.36 3.08
C VAL A 11 1.91 8.47 3.63
N PRO A 12 1.15 7.78 2.77
CA PRO A 12 0.23 6.75 3.22
C PRO A 12 1.03 5.57 3.78
N THR A 13 0.74 5.22 5.03
CA THR A 13 1.41 4.15 5.79
C THR A 13 0.41 3.08 6.21
N PHE A 14 0.89 2.02 6.85
CA PHE A 14 0.07 0.93 7.39
C PHE A 14 -0.79 0.25 6.32
N ASP A 15 -0.14 -0.21 5.26
CA ASP A 15 -0.77 -1.00 4.21
C ASP A 15 -1.94 -0.30 3.48
N THR A 16 -2.09 1.02 3.65
CA THR A 16 -3.20 1.80 3.06
C THR A 16 -3.43 1.47 1.59
N TYR A 17 -2.35 1.31 0.82
CA TYR A 17 -2.44 0.98 -0.59
C TYR A 17 -2.70 -0.50 -0.86
N SER A 18 -2.41 -1.40 0.10
CA SER A 18 -2.78 -2.83 0.00
C SER A 18 -4.30 -3.03 0.12
N HIS A 19 -5.03 -2.13 0.81
CA HIS A 19 -6.49 -2.17 0.88
C HIS A 19 -7.18 -1.65 -0.39
N ILE A 20 -6.42 -1.06 -1.33
CA ILE A 20 -6.98 -0.51 -2.57
C ILE A 20 -6.85 -1.55 -3.69
N GLY A 21 -7.94 -2.21 -4.00
CA GLY A 21 -8.00 -3.18 -5.08
C GLY A 21 -9.40 -3.25 -5.71
N PRO A 22 -9.54 -3.91 -6.82
CA PRO A 22 -8.50 -4.53 -7.66
C PRO A 22 -7.53 -3.51 -8.31
N GLN A 23 -6.60 -4.00 -9.14
CA GLN A 23 -5.52 -3.19 -9.74
C GLN A 23 -5.99 -1.88 -10.39
N GLU A 24 -7.16 -1.86 -11.02
CA GLU A 24 -7.71 -0.64 -11.62
C GLU A 24 -8.01 0.46 -10.59
N ASN A 25 -8.39 0.10 -9.35
CA ASN A 25 -8.60 1.06 -8.28
C ASN A 25 -7.27 1.54 -7.70
N PHE A 26 -6.29 0.64 -7.57
CA PHE A 26 -4.91 0.99 -7.21
C PHE A 26 -4.32 2.00 -8.22
N GLU A 27 -4.51 1.75 -9.52
CA GLU A 27 -4.11 2.68 -10.57
C GLU A 27 -4.80 4.04 -10.45
N LYS A 28 -6.12 4.06 -10.18
CA LYS A 28 -6.88 5.30 -9.93
C LYS A 28 -6.33 6.09 -8.73
N ALA A 29 -5.91 5.37 -7.67
CA ALA A 29 -5.31 6.00 -6.48
C ALA A 29 -3.97 6.65 -6.79
N ILE A 30 -3.08 5.95 -7.52
CA ILE A 30 -1.80 6.52 -7.98
C ILE A 30 -2.05 7.75 -8.88
N ARG A 31 -2.99 7.67 -9.81
CA ARG A 31 -3.36 8.79 -10.68
C ARG A 31 -3.85 10.00 -9.87
N LYS A 32 -4.66 9.78 -8.84
CA LYS A 32 -5.14 10.85 -7.95
C LYS A 32 -4.01 11.46 -7.14
N ALA A 33 -3.10 10.65 -6.59
CA ALA A 33 -1.91 11.14 -5.92
C ALA A 33 -1.06 12.01 -6.86
N ALA A 34 -0.85 11.54 -8.09
CA ALA A 34 -0.10 12.28 -9.11
C ALA A 34 -0.75 13.62 -9.49
N TYR A 35 -2.09 13.67 -9.53
CA TYR A 35 -2.84 14.87 -9.86
C TYR A 35 -2.65 15.99 -8.82
N PHE A 36 -2.65 15.64 -7.55
CA PHE A 36 -2.50 16.61 -6.46
C PHE A 36 -1.02 16.88 -6.08
N MET A 37 -0.09 16.07 -6.56
CA MET A 37 1.33 16.21 -6.21
C MET A 37 2.01 17.30 -7.05
N GLU A 38 2.68 18.24 -6.37
CA GLU A 38 3.55 19.22 -7.02
C GLU A 38 4.74 18.56 -7.71
N ARG A 39 5.29 19.23 -8.71
CA ARG A 39 6.56 18.82 -9.33
C ARG A 39 7.69 18.85 -8.32
N GLY A 40 8.49 17.80 -8.27
CA GLY A 40 9.49 17.59 -7.22
C GLY A 40 8.93 17.11 -5.90
N GLY A 41 7.60 16.95 -5.78
CA GLY A 41 6.96 16.40 -4.60
C GLY A 41 7.28 14.92 -4.40
N VAL A 42 7.31 14.48 -3.14
CA VAL A 42 7.72 13.14 -2.74
C VAL A 42 6.51 12.30 -2.33
N PHE A 43 6.40 11.11 -2.88
CA PHE A 43 5.40 10.12 -2.56
C PHE A 43 6.06 8.87 -1.98
N ILE A 44 5.78 8.59 -0.71
CA ILE A 44 6.33 7.43 0.00
C ILE A 44 5.17 6.60 0.49
N PHE A 45 5.15 5.31 0.18
CA PHE A 45 4.14 4.39 0.67
C PHE A 45 4.70 2.99 0.86
N ASP A 46 4.04 2.23 1.69
CA ASP A 46 4.35 0.82 1.89
C ASP A 46 3.32 -0.08 1.21
N LEU A 47 3.77 -1.27 0.82
CA LEU A 47 2.95 -2.33 0.25
C LEU A 47 3.33 -3.68 0.84
N ASN A 48 2.33 -4.48 1.18
CA ASN A 48 2.51 -5.90 1.41
C ASN A 48 2.88 -6.59 0.10
N THR A 49 3.85 -7.50 0.17
CA THR A 49 4.36 -8.17 -1.01
C THR A 49 3.54 -9.41 -1.37
N PRO A 50 3.60 -9.90 -2.62
CA PRO A 50 3.07 -11.21 -2.97
C PRO A 50 3.65 -12.34 -2.12
N TYR A 51 4.91 -12.22 -1.69
CA TYR A 51 5.55 -13.17 -0.78
C TYR A 51 4.83 -13.22 0.57
N LYS A 52 4.56 -12.05 1.20
CA LYS A 52 3.83 -11.99 2.48
C LYS A 52 2.46 -12.64 2.36
N HIS A 53 1.69 -12.30 1.32
CA HIS A 53 0.36 -12.83 1.13
C HIS A 53 0.36 -14.35 0.94
N ARG A 54 1.31 -14.86 0.12
CA ARG A 54 1.37 -16.26 -0.26
C ARG A 54 2.01 -17.16 0.79
N HIS A 55 3.03 -16.68 1.52
CA HIS A 55 3.86 -17.51 2.40
C HIS A 55 3.71 -17.20 3.88
N ILE A 56 3.23 -16.01 4.25
CA ILE A 56 3.09 -15.61 5.65
C ILE A 56 1.62 -15.58 6.07
N LEU A 57 0.72 -15.04 5.25
CA LEU A 57 -0.69 -14.88 5.61
C LEU A 57 -1.59 -16.01 5.13
N ALA A 58 -1.28 -16.62 3.98
CA ALA A 58 -2.14 -17.62 3.35
C ALA A 58 -2.50 -18.77 4.31
N GLY A 59 -3.80 -18.92 4.59
CA GLY A 59 -4.33 -20.00 5.44
C GLY A 59 -3.96 -19.89 6.93
N GLN A 60 -3.38 -18.78 7.37
CA GLN A 60 -3.03 -18.57 8.76
C GLN A 60 -4.25 -18.08 9.55
N THR A 61 -4.35 -18.56 10.78
CA THR A 61 -5.32 -18.12 11.76
C THR A 61 -4.57 -17.73 13.04
N PHE A 62 -4.98 -16.65 13.64
CA PHE A 62 -4.40 -16.15 14.90
C PHE A 62 -5.52 -16.03 15.93
N ASP A 63 -5.34 -16.72 17.05
CA ASP A 63 -6.19 -16.59 18.24
C ASP A 63 -5.39 -15.78 19.27
N ILE A 64 -5.88 -14.60 19.59
CA ILE A 64 -5.23 -13.65 20.50
C ILE A 64 -6.15 -13.48 21.70
N GLU A 65 -5.71 -13.96 22.86
CA GLU A 65 -6.39 -13.80 24.14
C GLU A 65 -5.79 -12.59 24.86
N ALA A 66 -6.61 -11.60 25.19
CA ALA A 66 -6.23 -10.45 25.99
C ALA A 66 -7.09 -10.37 27.26
N GLU A 67 -6.75 -9.48 28.18
CA GLU A 67 -7.48 -9.36 29.45
C GLU A 67 -8.94 -8.92 29.26
N ASP A 68 -9.19 -8.10 28.24
CA ASP A 68 -10.48 -7.45 27.98
C ASP A 68 -11.22 -8.00 26.75
N ALA A 69 -10.55 -8.75 25.88
CA ALA A 69 -11.15 -9.28 24.66
C ALA A 69 -10.40 -10.50 24.10
N ASP A 70 -11.12 -11.36 23.41
CA ASP A 70 -10.56 -12.41 22.55
C ASP A 70 -10.71 -12.02 21.09
N CYS A 71 -9.63 -12.20 20.30
CA CYS A 71 -9.63 -11.89 18.86
C CYS A 71 -9.31 -13.16 18.06
N HIS A 72 -10.21 -13.52 17.17
CA HIS A 72 -10.01 -14.56 16.17
C HIS A 72 -9.81 -13.90 14.80
N TRP A 73 -8.59 -14.00 14.26
CA TRP A 73 -8.21 -13.46 12.96
C TRP A 73 -7.88 -14.61 12.00
N SER A 74 -8.57 -14.67 10.87
CA SER A 74 -8.34 -15.68 9.83
C SER A 74 -8.04 -15.04 8.48
N ASN A 75 -7.15 -15.69 7.71
CA ASN A 75 -6.71 -15.24 6.41
C ASN A 75 -6.96 -16.31 5.34
N ARG A 76 -7.54 -15.92 4.22
CA ARG A 76 -7.74 -16.78 3.06
C ARG A 76 -7.11 -16.12 1.81
N TYR A 77 -6.08 -16.77 1.26
CA TYR A 77 -5.42 -16.27 0.05
C TYR A 77 -6.15 -16.73 -1.22
N ASP A 78 -6.40 -15.78 -2.13
CA ASP A 78 -6.91 -16.03 -3.47
C ASP A 78 -5.78 -15.79 -4.48
N GLU A 79 -5.24 -16.87 -5.03
CA GLU A 79 -4.14 -16.84 -6.00
C GLU A 79 -4.52 -16.12 -7.30
N THR A 80 -5.78 -16.27 -7.75
CA THR A 80 -6.25 -15.66 -9.00
C THR A 80 -6.40 -14.15 -8.86
N ALA A 81 -6.96 -13.71 -7.74
CA ALA A 81 -7.17 -12.30 -7.45
C ALA A 81 -5.92 -11.62 -6.85
N GLN A 82 -4.88 -12.39 -6.50
CA GLN A 82 -3.66 -11.92 -5.80
C GLN A 82 -3.99 -11.12 -4.54
N ARG A 83 -4.93 -11.63 -3.74
CA ARG A 83 -5.41 -10.96 -2.53
C ARG A 83 -5.51 -11.91 -1.35
N VAL A 84 -5.45 -11.36 -0.15
CA VAL A 84 -5.83 -12.04 1.10
C VAL A 84 -7.16 -11.48 1.56
N ASP A 85 -8.16 -12.34 1.74
CA ASP A 85 -9.39 -12.02 2.43
C ASP A 85 -9.16 -12.25 3.93
N ILE A 86 -9.38 -11.21 4.72
CA ILE A 86 -9.14 -11.17 6.16
C ILE A 86 -10.47 -11.07 6.87
N THR A 87 -10.65 -11.90 7.89
CA THR A 87 -11.81 -11.85 8.78
C THR A 87 -11.33 -11.71 10.21
N ILE A 88 -11.87 -10.74 10.93
CA ILE A 88 -11.56 -10.47 12.33
C ILE A 88 -12.85 -10.54 13.12
N ASN A 89 -12.85 -11.35 14.20
CA ASN A 89 -13.90 -11.41 15.19
C ASN A 89 -13.30 -11.05 16.54
N ILE A 90 -13.91 -10.11 17.27
CA ILE A 90 -13.48 -9.71 18.60
C ILE A 90 -14.67 -9.85 19.55
N ASP A 91 -14.45 -10.56 20.65
CA ASP A 91 -15.40 -10.76 21.73
C ASP A 91 -14.92 -9.99 22.97
N TYR A 92 -15.62 -8.92 23.35
CA TYR A 92 -15.29 -8.10 24.52
C TYR A 92 -15.85 -8.72 25.81
N HIS A 93 -15.01 -8.98 26.81
CA HIS A 93 -15.37 -9.72 28.02
C HIS A 93 -16.31 -8.91 28.93
N GLU A 94 -16.05 -7.61 29.12
CA GLU A 94 -16.83 -6.78 30.05
C GLU A 94 -18.23 -6.47 29.52
N THR A 95 -18.35 -6.16 28.23
CA THR A 95 -19.62 -5.72 27.63
C THR A 95 -20.42 -6.87 27.01
N GLY A 96 -19.75 -7.97 26.68
CA GLY A 96 -20.32 -9.06 25.88
C GLY A 96 -20.60 -8.64 24.43
N GLU A 97 -20.04 -7.52 23.98
CA GLU A 97 -20.17 -7.06 22.60
C GLU A 97 -19.32 -7.93 21.68
N HIS A 98 -19.85 -8.21 20.50
CA HIS A 98 -19.16 -8.93 19.44
C HIS A 98 -18.92 -7.99 18.27
N PHE A 99 -17.66 -7.84 17.86
CA PHE A 99 -17.25 -7.08 16.68
C PHE A 99 -16.84 -8.04 15.57
N HIS A 100 -17.33 -7.79 14.36
CA HIS A 100 -16.97 -8.56 13.17
C HIS A 100 -16.59 -7.62 12.05
N GLU A 101 -15.41 -7.87 11.43
CA GLU A 101 -14.96 -7.16 10.25
C GLU A 101 -14.40 -8.14 9.22
N ALA A 102 -14.69 -7.86 7.95
CA ALA A 102 -14.13 -8.61 6.83
C ALA A 102 -13.69 -7.62 5.73
N PHE A 103 -12.45 -7.74 5.30
CA PHE A 103 -11.86 -6.92 4.26
C PHE A 103 -10.82 -7.70 3.46
N SER A 104 -10.28 -7.08 2.41
CA SER A 104 -9.26 -7.71 1.58
C SER A 104 -8.05 -6.81 1.42
N GLU A 105 -6.88 -7.43 1.39
CA GLU A 105 -5.63 -6.78 0.98
C GLU A 105 -5.16 -7.38 -0.34
N TYR A 106 -4.67 -6.51 -1.22
CA TYR A 106 -4.16 -6.86 -2.53
C TYR A 106 -2.64 -6.72 -2.57
N SER A 107 -1.99 -7.58 -3.31
CA SER A 107 -0.57 -7.46 -3.61
C SER A 107 -0.36 -7.35 -5.11
N TYR A 108 0.66 -6.62 -5.49
CA TYR A 108 1.01 -6.34 -6.88
C TYR A 108 2.46 -6.70 -7.13
N ALA A 109 2.79 -7.16 -8.34
CA ALA A 109 4.18 -7.31 -8.72
C ALA A 109 4.90 -5.96 -8.71
N LEU A 110 6.15 -5.92 -8.23
CA LEU A 110 6.91 -4.67 -8.13
C LEU A 110 7.02 -3.93 -9.46
N ASP A 111 7.26 -4.66 -10.54
CA ASP A 111 7.33 -4.09 -11.90
C ASP A 111 6.02 -3.41 -12.31
N THR A 112 4.88 -3.99 -11.93
CA THR A 112 3.55 -3.38 -12.17
C THR A 112 3.41 -2.06 -11.41
N VAL A 113 3.83 -2.03 -10.15
CA VAL A 113 3.79 -0.82 -9.32
C VAL A 113 4.69 0.27 -9.90
N CYS A 114 5.93 -0.07 -10.27
CA CYS A 114 6.87 0.86 -10.88
C CYS A 114 6.33 1.41 -12.22
N ALA A 115 5.80 0.55 -13.09
CA ALA A 115 5.25 0.96 -14.37
C ALA A 115 4.04 1.92 -14.20
N LEU A 116 3.18 1.70 -13.20
CA LEU A 116 2.08 2.59 -12.90
C LEU A 116 2.55 3.96 -12.38
N LEU A 117 3.56 3.97 -11.50
CA LEU A 117 4.17 5.21 -11.02
C LEU A 117 4.75 6.02 -12.19
N GLU A 118 5.54 5.39 -13.05
CA GLU A 118 6.12 6.02 -14.24
C GLU A 118 5.05 6.55 -15.21
N LYS A 119 4.00 5.76 -15.46
CA LYS A 119 2.85 6.15 -16.30
C LYS A 119 2.22 7.46 -15.83
N TYR A 120 2.17 7.71 -14.53
CA TYR A 120 1.59 8.93 -13.95
C TYR A 120 2.63 9.99 -13.58
N GLY A 121 3.84 9.87 -14.11
CA GLY A 121 4.88 10.89 -14.04
C GLY A 121 5.64 10.93 -12.73
N PHE A 122 5.75 9.81 -12.03
CA PHE A 122 6.69 9.64 -10.94
C PHE A 122 7.95 8.93 -11.42
N ALA A 123 9.11 9.33 -10.90
CA ALA A 123 10.32 8.51 -10.96
C ALA A 123 10.47 7.77 -9.64
N VAL A 124 10.63 6.45 -9.69
CA VAL A 124 10.94 5.64 -8.50
C VAL A 124 12.38 5.93 -8.09
N ALA A 125 12.54 6.59 -6.95
CA ALA A 125 13.85 6.96 -6.41
C ALA A 125 14.47 5.81 -5.59
N LYS A 126 13.64 5.06 -4.86
CA LYS A 126 14.10 3.94 -4.01
C LYS A 126 12.96 2.96 -3.78
N VAL A 127 13.32 1.67 -3.76
CA VAL A 127 12.52 0.60 -3.15
C VAL A 127 13.36 -0.05 -2.08
N ALA A 128 12.84 -0.15 -0.87
CA ALA A 128 13.51 -0.74 0.27
C ALA A 128 12.67 -1.87 0.86
N ASP A 129 13.35 -2.82 1.49
CA ASP A 129 12.72 -3.80 2.37
C ASP A 129 12.11 -3.09 3.58
N GLY A 130 10.85 -3.39 3.90
CA GLY A 130 10.07 -2.67 4.91
C GLY A 130 10.47 -2.96 6.36
N GLU A 131 11.27 -3.99 6.60
CA GLU A 131 11.76 -4.35 7.94
C GLU A 131 13.17 -3.84 8.18
N SER A 132 14.08 -4.09 7.24
CA SER A 132 15.49 -3.72 7.36
C SER A 132 15.84 -2.34 6.83
N PHE A 133 14.96 -1.72 6.03
CA PHE A 133 15.22 -0.50 5.23
C PHE A 133 16.37 -0.64 4.24
N GLY A 134 16.88 -1.84 4.09
CA GLY A 134 17.93 -2.24 3.16
C GLY A 134 17.42 -2.59 1.76
N PRO A 135 18.26 -3.25 0.96
CA PRO A 135 17.87 -3.75 -0.37
C PRO A 135 16.71 -4.75 -0.30
N VAL A 136 15.83 -4.70 -1.29
CA VAL A 136 14.75 -5.67 -1.45
C VAL A 136 15.33 -7.07 -1.67
N ARG A 137 14.72 -8.07 -1.03
CA ARG A 137 15.00 -9.50 -1.18
C ARG A 137 13.77 -10.21 -1.75
N GLY A 138 13.96 -11.43 -2.25
CA GLY A 138 12.84 -12.25 -2.75
C GLY A 138 11.82 -12.64 -1.67
N ASP A 139 12.23 -12.61 -0.40
CA ASP A 139 11.43 -12.90 0.79
C ASP A 139 11.03 -11.66 1.59
N SER A 140 11.29 -10.46 1.09
CA SER A 140 10.85 -9.21 1.73
C SER A 140 9.32 -9.22 1.92
N PRO A 141 8.80 -9.13 3.15
CA PRO A 141 7.36 -9.20 3.38
C PRO A 141 6.64 -7.88 3.05
N ARG A 142 7.38 -6.79 3.00
CA ARG A 142 6.88 -5.44 2.76
C ARG A 142 7.90 -4.64 1.96
N TRP A 143 7.41 -3.79 1.06
CA TRP A 143 8.22 -2.78 0.39
C TRP A 143 7.88 -1.39 0.88
N ILE A 144 8.90 -0.53 1.02
CA ILE A 144 8.75 0.92 1.13
C ILE A 144 9.21 1.52 -0.19
N ILE A 145 8.30 2.18 -0.87
CA ILE A 145 8.53 2.76 -2.19
C ILE A 145 8.57 4.27 -2.06
N THR A 146 9.67 4.87 -2.53
CA THR A 146 9.85 6.32 -2.60
C THR A 146 9.86 6.74 -4.06
N ALA A 147 8.93 7.60 -4.43
CA ALA A 147 8.81 8.13 -5.79
C ALA A 147 8.77 9.66 -5.77
N VAL A 148 9.29 10.29 -6.81
CA VAL A 148 9.35 11.74 -6.95
C VAL A 148 8.60 12.17 -8.20
N LYS A 149 7.67 13.11 -8.04
CA LYS A 149 6.90 13.67 -9.16
C LYS A 149 7.80 14.43 -10.10
N GLN A 150 7.84 14.02 -11.36
CA GLN A 150 8.72 14.61 -12.38
C GLN A 150 8.12 15.85 -13.01
N TYR A 151 8.99 16.73 -13.48
CA TYR A 151 8.62 17.79 -14.41
C TYR A 151 8.40 17.20 -15.80
N THR A 152 7.40 17.68 -16.52
CA THR A 152 7.24 17.38 -17.93
C THR A 152 8.36 18.00 -18.75
N GLN A 153 8.54 17.53 -20.00
CA GLN A 153 9.56 18.12 -20.91
C GLN A 153 9.31 19.62 -21.15
N GLU A 154 8.05 20.02 -21.30
CA GLU A 154 7.65 21.42 -21.49
C GLU A 154 7.93 22.28 -20.25
N GLU A 155 7.65 21.77 -19.06
CA GLU A 155 7.92 22.47 -17.79
C GLU A 155 9.42 22.63 -17.53
N LYS A 156 10.24 21.63 -17.94
CA LYS A 156 11.71 21.75 -17.85
C LYS A 156 12.27 22.82 -18.78
N ALA A 157 11.73 22.95 -19.99
CA ALA A 157 12.14 23.95 -20.95
C ALA A 157 11.83 25.38 -20.46
N ASN A 158 10.65 25.57 -19.84
CA ASN A 158 10.20 26.88 -19.35
C ASN A 158 10.84 27.29 -18.02
N GLY A 159 11.38 26.37 -17.23
CA GLY A 159 12.03 26.64 -15.93
C GLY A 159 13.50 27.07 -16.02
N THR A 160 14.08 27.05 -17.21
CA THR A 160 15.49 27.43 -17.44
C THR A 160 15.66 28.95 -17.77
N GLU A 161 14.56 29.71 -17.85
CA GLU A 161 14.55 31.15 -18.17
C GLU A 161 14.23 32.03 -16.95
N SER A 162 14.49 31.58 -15.70
CA SER A 162 14.25 32.41 -14.50
C SER A 162 15.52 32.60 -13.68
#